data_686c17dba6c42089d40040c7ce5c9c19
#
_entry.id   686c17dba6c42089d40040c7ce5c9c19
#
_cell.length_a   1.000
_cell.length_b   1.000
_cell.length_c   1.000
_cell.angle_alpha   90.00
_cell.angle_beta   90.00
_cell.angle_gamma   90.00
#
_symmetry.space_group_name_H-M   'P 1'
#
loop_
_entity.id
_entity.type
_entity.pdbx_description
1 polymer ?
#
loop_
_entity_poly.entity_id
_entity_poly.type
_entity_poly.pdbx_seq_one_letter_code
_entity_poly.pdbx_strand_id
1 'polypeptide(L)'
;MPAALVGTSVAAEQQGDFRVTPVNGLHQQARRLRRSLQLLWATLQDAWSFARGSGLLNDAPPAVRAAHALKSMHRLEKGWALPDPRTGFGQATAQLLSRQLSEHQQSSGADWVWLQGQATLQRYRAYAKGASPVQLGEPMQARTVQHDARQDFASLVRSRRSVRQFTGDPLPAGCLERAAELAAQSPSVCNRSGARLWVATTPDMRARALQWQDGHQGFADRAGAIAVITVDPSVFHAVGERHQAWIDGGLFAMTLVHALHHEGLGCCCLNWSVTPQVDRAFKRSIGLPPFESVVMLLAIGVLPAHYTVAHSPRRPISEVLRTLECYP
;
A
#
# COMPACT_ATOMS: atom_id res chain seq x y z
N MET A 1 -35.61 -68.79 -24.86
CA MET A 1 -36.99 -68.59 -25.38
C MET A 1 -37.74 -67.71 -24.42
N PRO A 2 -38.58 -66.75 -24.93
CA PRO A 2 -38.23 -65.61 -25.75
C PRO A 2 -38.52 -64.28 -25.04
N ALA A 3 -37.97 -63.22 -25.65
CA ALA A 3 -38.10 -61.85 -25.28
C ALA A 3 -39.50 -61.27 -25.47
N ALA A 4 -39.88 -60.31 -24.68
CA ALA A 4 -40.98 -59.40 -24.99
C ALA A 4 -40.41 -57.94 -25.09
N LEU A 5 -40.50 -57.40 -26.25
CA LEU A 5 -40.28 -56.01 -26.59
C LEU A 5 -41.40 -55.14 -26.00
N VAL A 6 -41.06 -54.17 -25.25
CA VAL A 6 -41.95 -53.01 -24.94
C VAL A 6 -41.29 -51.75 -25.51
N GLY A 7 -41.90 -51.23 -26.55
CA GLY A 7 -41.55 -49.96 -27.12
C GLY A 7 -41.96 -48.83 -26.17
N THR A 8 -41.03 -47.92 -25.92
CA THR A 8 -41.34 -46.62 -25.33
C THR A 8 -41.12 -45.52 -26.40
N SER A 9 -42.22 -44.90 -26.72
CA SER A 9 -42.35 -43.66 -27.49
C SER A 9 -41.38 -42.58 -27.03
N VAL A 10 -40.51 -42.16 -27.91
CA VAL A 10 -39.68 -40.96 -27.71
C VAL A 10 -40.55 -39.74 -28.02
N ALA A 11 -40.92 -39.03 -26.98
CA ALA A 11 -41.56 -37.74 -27.11
C ALA A 11 -40.52 -36.76 -27.67
N ALA A 12 -40.89 -36.11 -28.77
CA ALA A 12 -40.12 -35.05 -29.36
C ALA A 12 -40.06 -33.86 -28.41
N GLU A 13 -38.89 -33.59 -27.82
CA GLU A 13 -38.59 -32.33 -27.14
C GLU A 13 -38.61 -31.22 -28.16
N GLN A 14 -39.55 -30.33 -28.00
CA GLN A 14 -39.62 -29.06 -28.72
C GLN A 14 -38.34 -28.24 -28.38
N GLN A 15 -37.43 -28.11 -29.33
CA GLN A 15 -36.38 -27.12 -29.32
C GLN A 15 -37.02 -25.73 -29.26
N GLY A 16 -37.13 -25.20 -28.08
CA GLY A 16 -37.44 -23.77 -27.87
C GLY A 16 -36.35 -22.93 -28.51
N ASP A 17 -36.70 -22.30 -29.61
CA ASP A 17 -35.92 -21.32 -30.34
C ASP A 17 -35.70 -20.11 -29.39
N PHE A 18 -34.58 -20.13 -28.62
CA PHE A 18 -34.12 -18.99 -27.86
C PHE A 18 -33.68 -17.92 -28.83
N ARG A 19 -34.64 -17.19 -29.41
CA ARG A 19 -34.36 -15.94 -30.08
C ARG A 19 -33.77 -14.97 -29.06
N VAL A 20 -32.45 -14.94 -28.98
CA VAL A 20 -31.72 -13.83 -28.38
C VAL A 20 -32.08 -12.60 -29.16
N THR A 21 -33.06 -11.84 -28.71
CA THR A 21 -33.34 -10.49 -29.18
C THR A 21 -32.04 -9.70 -29.13
N PRO A 22 -31.60 -9.05 -30.19
CA PRO A 22 -30.42 -8.20 -30.18
C PRO A 22 -30.72 -7.05 -29.20
N VAL A 23 -30.26 -7.17 -27.96
CA VAL A 23 -30.32 -6.09 -26.98
C VAL A 23 -29.55 -4.93 -27.58
N ASN A 24 -30.30 -4.01 -28.11
CA ASN A 24 -30.00 -2.75 -28.72
C ASN A 24 -28.54 -2.31 -28.61
N GLY A 25 -27.80 -2.33 -29.75
CA GLY A 25 -26.42 -1.83 -29.84
C GLY A 25 -26.27 -0.39 -29.30
N LEU A 26 -27.33 0.43 -29.40
CA LEU A 26 -27.43 1.76 -28.83
C LEU A 26 -27.28 1.77 -27.29
N HIS A 27 -27.93 0.83 -26.58
CA HIS A 27 -27.78 0.72 -25.12
C HIS A 27 -26.36 0.30 -24.70
N GLN A 28 -25.71 -0.56 -25.48
CA GLN A 28 -24.32 -0.95 -25.22
C GLN A 28 -23.38 0.21 -25.51
N GLN A 29 -23.59 0.96 -26.58
CA GLN A 29 -22.78 2.14 -26.91
C GLN A 29 -22.97 3.24 -25.87
N ALA A 30 -24.19 3.52 -25.44
CA ALA A 30 -24.48 4.48 -24.37
C ALA A 30 -23.81 4.08 -23.04
N ARG A 31 -23.83 2.79 -22.67
CA ARG A 31 -23.11 2.27 -21.49
C ARG A 31 -21.60 2.44 -21.62
N ARG A 32 -21.02 2.17 -22.80
CA ARG A 32 -19.59 2.37 -23.07
C ARG A 32 -19.21 3.83 -22.96
N LEU A 33 -19.97 4.72 -23.58
CA LEU A 33 -19.74 6.17 -23.51
C LEU A 33 -19.82 6.68 -22.07
N ARG A 34 -20.84 6.28 -21.32
CA ARG A 34 -20.99 6.64 -19.91
C ARG A 34 -19.80 6.18 -19.08
N ARG A 35 -19.30 4.95 -19.28
CA ARG A 35 -18.11 4.42 -18.58
C ARG A 35 -16.86 5.19 -18.97
N SER A 36 -16.68 5.55 -20.24
CA SER A 36 -15.55 6.35 -20.70
C SER A 36 -15.54 7.75 -20.10
N LEU A 37 -16.71 8.39 -20.02
CA LEU A 37 -16.86 9.71 -19.37
C LEU A 37 -16.59 9.62 -17.86
N GLN A 38 -17.05 8.56 -17.20
CA GLN A 38 -16.76 8.32 -15.79
C GLN A 38 -15.26 8.11 -15.53
N LEU A 39 -14.58 7.36 -16.41
CA LEU A 39 -13.14 7.14 -16.33
C LEU A 39 -12.36 8.46 -16.51
N LEU A 40 -12.71 9.22 -17.55
CA LEU A 40 -12.11 10.53 -17.80
C LEU A 40 -12.28 11.46 -16.59
N TRP A 41 -13.49 11.53 -16.05
CA TRP A 41 -13.79 12.34 -14.87
C TRP A 41 -13.00 11.89 -13.64
N ALA A 42 -12.92 10.59 -13.37
CA ALA A 42 -12.12 10.04 -12.26
C ALA A 42 -10.63 10.37 -12.43
N THR A 43 -10.10 10.23 -13.65
CA THR A 43 -8.69 10.59 -13.95
C THR A 43 -8.42 12.08 -13.77
N LEU A 44 -9.35 12.94 -14.19
CA LEU A 44 -9.23 14.39 -13.98
C LEU A 44 -9.29 14.74 -12.48
N GLN A 45 -10.14 14.07 -11.71
CA GLN A 45 -10.19 14.25 -10.26
C GLN A 45 -8.91 13.77 -9.58
N ASP A 46 -8.35 12.64 -10.02
CA ASP A 46 -7.08 12.11 -9.52
C ASP A 46 -5.95 13.11 -9.82
N ALA A 47 -5.82 13.55 -11.06
CA ALA A 47 -4.85 14.56 -11.47
C ALA A 47 -5.00 15.88 -10.69
N TRP A 48 -6.23 16.34 -10.48
CA TRP A 48 -6.52 17.53 -9.70
C TRP A 48 -6.15 17.38 -8.23
N SER A 49 -6.51 16.25 -7.61
CA SER A 49 -6.18 15.95 -6.21
C SER A 49 -4.68 15.89 -6.01
N PHE A 50 -3.96 15.22 -6.93
CA PHE A 50 -2.51 15.17 -6.93
C PHE A 50 -1.90 16.57 -7.08
N ALA A 51 -2.36 17.36 -8.06
CA ALA A 51 -1.81 18.69 -8.31
C ALA A 51 -1.97 19.64 -7.11
N ARG A 52 -3.08 19.54 -6.37
CA ARG A 52 -3.30 20.30 -5.14
C ARG A 52 -2.43 19.81 -3.98
N GLY A 53 -2.35 18.49 -3.78
CA GLY A 53 -1.58 17.88 -2.68
C GLY A 53 -0.08 18.01 -2.85
N SER A 54 0.42 17.96 -4.09
CA SER A 54 1.86 18.03 -4.41
C SER A 54 2.44 19.45 -4.49
N GLY A 55 1.62 20.48 -4.31
CA GLY A 55 2.07 21.87 -4.44
C GLY A 55 2.32 22.34 -5.87
N LEU A 56 1.84 21.59 -6.90
CA LEU A 56 2.00 22.00 -8.30
C LEU A 56 1.19 23.25 -8.68
N LEU A 57 0.08 23.52 -7.97
CA LEU A 57 -0.83 24.62 -8.25
C LEU A 57 -0.70 25.82 -7.29
N ASN A 58 -0.07 25.61 -6.15
CA ASN A 58 0.03 26.64 -5.09
C ASN A 58 1.42 26.62 -4.46
N ASP A 59 1.69 27.58 -3.58
CA ASP A 59 2.88 27.54 -2.72
C ASP A 59 2.95 26.21 -1.98
N ALA A 60 4.14 25.60 -2.00
CA ALA A 60 4.34 24.26 -1.45
C ALA A 60 3.93 24.21 0.03
N PRO A 61 2.94 23.36 0.40
CA PRO A 61 2.56 23.17 1.80
C PRO A 61 3.76 22.72 2.66
N PRO A 62 3.72 22.89 3.99
CA PRO A 62 4.80 22.41 4.89
C PRO A 62 5.22 20.97 4.65
N ALA A 63 4.26 20.07 4.40
CA ALA A 63 4.51 18.66 4.10
C ALA A 63 5.31 18.44 2.80
N VAL A 64 5.06 19.25 1.78
CA VAL A 64 5.83 19.20 0.52
C VAL A 64 7.26 19.73 0.74
N ARG A 65 7.44 20.78 1.54
CA ARG A 65 8.78 21.26 1.93
C ARG A 65 9.55 20.18 2.71
N ALA A 66 8.89 19.52 3.65
CA ALA A 66 9.46 18.37 4.36
C ALA A 66 9.90 17.26 3.40
N ALA A 67 9.04 16.90 2.43
CA ALA A 67 9.35 15.87 1.43
C ALA A 67 10.56 16.24 0.55
N HIS A 68 10.71 17.52 0.19
CA HIS A 68 11.88 18.00 -0.52
C HIS A 68 13.17 17.86 0.30
N ALA A 69 13.14 18.21 1.59
CA ALA A 69 14.27 18.04 2.50
C ALA A 69 14.64 16.55 2.65
N LEU A 70 13.66 15.68 2.90
CA LEU A 70 13.86 14.22 3.00
C LEU A 70 14.49 13.64 1.71
N LYS A 71 14.01 14.06 0.54
CA LYS A 71 14.61 13.64 -0.74
C LYS A 71 16.07 14.06 -0.86
N SER A 72 16.42 15.27 -0.43
CA SER A 72 17.80 15.76 -0.46
C SER A 72 18.69 15.01 0.53
N MET A 73 18.20 14.72 1.74
CA MET A 73 18.87 13.86 2.72
C MET A 73 19.16 12.48 2.14
N HIS A 74 18.13 11.81 1.61
CA HIS A 74 18.28 10.49 1.00
C HIS A 74 19.32 10.48 -0.14
N ARG A 75 19.36 11.51 -0.97
CA ARG A 75 20.37 11.63 -2.04
C ARG A 75 21.80 11.65 -1.50
N LEU A 76 22.05 12.36 -0.41
CA LEU A 76 23.36 12.37 0.26
C LEU A 76 23.69 11.00 0.84
N GLU A 77 22.77 10.42 1.62
CA GLU A 77 22.96 9.12 2.27
C GLU A 77 23.20 8.00 1.24
N LYS A 78 22.40 7.97 0.18
CA LYS A 78 22.60 7.03 -0.92
C LYS A 78 23.98 7.17 -1.57
N GLY A 79 24.46 8.40 -1.74
CA GLY A 79 25.76 8.64 -2.34
C GLY A 79 26.92 8.08 -1.51
N TRP A 80 26.82 8.18 -0.18
CA TRP A 80 27.84 7.60 0.73
C TRP A 80 27.76 6.07 0.83
N ALA A 81 26.58 5.50 0.60
CA ALA A 81 26.36 4.06 0.62
C ALA A 81 26.80 3.35 -0.67
N LEU A 82 27.30 4.06 -1.67
CA LEU A 82 27.85 3.46 -2.88
C LEU A 82 29.20 2.81 -2.57
N PRO A 83 29.56 1.71 -3.29
CA PRO A 83 30.86 1.06 -3.12
C PRO A 83 32.06 1.97 -3.36
N ASP A 84 31.91 2.92 -4.28
CA ASP A 84 32.96 3.89 -4.66
C ASP A 84 32.35 5.31 -4.75
N PRO A 85 32.19 6.00 -3.61
CA PRO A 85 31.63 7.34 -3.55
C PRO A 85 32.56 8.35 -4.25
N ARG A 86 32.03 9.13 -5.17
CA ARG A 86 32.80 10.14 -5.89
C ARG A 86 33.31 11.24 -4.95
N THR A 87 34.57 11.56 -5.03
CA THR A 87 35.16 12.73 -4.34
C THR A 87 34.41 14.01 -4.71
N GLY A 88 34.03 14.80 -3.71
CA GLY A 88 33.26 16.04 -3.92
C GLY A 88 31.76 15.82 -4.22
N PHE A 89 31.28 14.58 -4.15
CA PHE A 89 29.86 14.28 -4.32
C PHE A 89 29.00 15.03 -3.30
N GLY A 90 27.86 15.58 -3.78
CA GLY A 90 26.79 16.04 -2.91
C GLY A 90 26.84 17.51 -2.52
N GLN A 91 27.84 18.31 -2.92
CA GLN A 91 27.95 19.71 -2.54
C GLN A 91 26.70 20.54 -2.88
N ALA A 92 26.22 20.45 -4.12
CA ALA A 92 25.01 21.16 -4.54
C ALA A 92 23.76 20.64 -3.78
N THR A 93 23.69 19.32 -3.51
CA THR A 93 22.58 18.72 -2.75
C THR A 93 22.62 19.17 -1.28
N ALA A 94 23.79 19.28 -0.66
CA ALA A 94 23.93 19.78 0.71
C ALA A 94 23.54 21.25 0.84
N GLN A 95 23.92 22.09 -0.14
CA GLN A 95 23.50 23.48 -0.20
C GLN A 95 21.99 23.62 -0.38
N LEU A 96 21.40 22.77 -1.25
CA LEU A 96 19.95 22.72 -1.45
C LEU A 96 19.25 22.30 -0.16
N LEU A 97 19.73 21.23 0.50
CA LEU A 97 19.17 20.75 1.78
C LEU A 97 19.21 21.84 2.85
N SER A 98 20.33 22.59 2.95
CA SER A 98 20.45 23.68 3.92
C SER A 98 19.36 24.75 3.72
N ARG A 99 19.10 25.14 2.47
CA ARG A 99 18.01 26.08 2.15
C ARG A 99 16.63 25.51 2.49
N GLN A 100 16.36 24.27 2.06
CA GLN A 100 15.10 23.60 2.32
C GLN A 100 14.80 23.45 3.82
N LEU A 101 15.82 23.19 4.63
CA LEU A 101 15.66 23.11 6.10
C LEU A 101 15.39 24.47 6.72
N SER A 102 15.98 25.56 6.20
CA SER A 102 15.68 26.92 6.67
C SER A 102 14.23 27.31 6.37
N GLU A 103 13.76 27.03 5.16
CA GLU A 103 12.37 27.25 4.74
C GLU A 103 11.38 26.39 5.54
N HIS A 104 11.74 25.13 5.79
CA HIS A 104 10.94 24.21 6.58
C HIS A 104 10.84 24.66 8.04
N GLN A 105 11.95 25.06 8.64
CA GLN A 105 11.99 25.56 10.02
C GLN A 105 11.11 26.79 10.24
N GLN A 106 11.09 27.71 9.28
CA GLN A 106 10.23 28.90 9.36
C GLN A 106 8.73 28.55 9.41
N SER A 107 8.33 27.45 8.78
CA SER A 107 6.92 27.04 8.68
C SER A 107 6.49 25.99 9.68
N SER A 108 7.40 25.16 10.17
CA SER A 108 7.10 23.95 10.97
C SER A 108 7.92 23.86 12.25
N GLY A 109 8.86 24.80 12.47
CA GLY A 109 9.77 24.76 13.61
C GLY A 109 10.86 23.69 13.47
N ALA A 110 11.54 23.42 14.59
CA ALA A 110 12.60 22.41 14.68
C ALA A 110 12.01 21.02 14.96
N ASP A 111 11.27 20.50 14.01
CA ASP A 111 10.67 19.18 14.06
C ASP A 111 11.66 18.04 13.74
N TRP A 112 11.17 16.82 13.68
CA TRP A 112 11.97 15.63 13.38
C TRP A 112 12.70 15.76 12.02
N VAL A 113 12.04 16.30 10.97
CA VAL A 113 12.66 16.48 9.65
C VAL A 113 13.83 17.44 9.71
N TRP A 114 13.66 18.55 10.43
CA TRP A 114 14.73 19.53 10.64
C TRP A 114 15.92 18.90 11.39
N LEU A 115 15.65 18.16 12.49
CA LEU A 115 16.69 17.48 13.28
C LEU A 115 17.48 16.48 12.43
N GLN A 116 16.80 15.62 11.68
CA GLN A 116 17.45 14.64 10.79
C GLN A 116 18.25 15.32 9.67
N GLY A 117 17.72 16.40 9.13
CA GLY A 117 18.40 17.20 8.12
C GLY A 117 19.68 17.83 8.62
N GLN A 118 19.67 18.40 9.83
CA GLN A 118 20.87 18.95 10.48
C GLN A 118 21.93 17.88 10.73
N ALA A 119 21.50 16.71 11.24
CA ALA A 119 22.40 15.57 11.42
C ALA A 119 23.02 15.11 10.08
N THR A 120 22.23 15.07 9.01
CA THR A 120 22.73 14.72 7.67
C THR A 120 23.72 15.76 7.14
N LEU A 121 23.46 17.05 7.33
CA LEU A 121 24.40 18.11 6.97
C LEU A 121 25.70 18.04 7.78
N GLN A 122 25.63 17.71 9.06
CA GLN A 122 26.81 17.50 9.90
C GLN A 122 27.66 16.35 9.37
N ARG A 123 27.04 15.22 9.06
CA ARG A 123 27.72 14.07 8.42
C ARG A 123 28.34 14.46 7.08
N TYR A 124 27.62 15.22 6.25
CA TYR A 124 28.18 15.72 4.99
C TYR A 124 29.42 16.59 5.19
N ARG A 125 29.41 17.49 6.18
CA ARG A 125 30.57 18.33 6.50
C ARG A 125 31.78 17.52 6.95
N ALA A 126 31.55 16.43 7.69
CA ALA A 126 32.61 15.50 8.07
C ALA A 126 33.17 14.76 6.83
N TYR A 127 32.31 14.30 5.93
CA TYR A 127 32.70 13.70 4.66
C TYR A 127 33.53 14.66 3.80
N ALA A 128 33.09 15.91 3.66
CA ALA A 128 33.82 16.92 2.89
C ALA A 128 35.20 17.24 3.48
N LYS A 129 35.44 16.94 4.76
CA LYS A 129 36.74 17.04 5.46
C LYS A 129 37.57 15.74 5.40
N GLY A 130 37.11 14.73 4.66
CA GLY A 130 37.83 13.47 4.48
C GLY A 130 37.42 12.32 5.43
N ALA A 131 36.32 12.46 6.18
CA ALA A 131 35.82 11.31 6.94
C ALA A 131 35.39 10.18 6.01
N SER A 132 35.70 8.95 6.40
CA SER A 132 35.33 7.75 5.64
C SER A 132 33.80 7.58 5.59
N PRO A 133 33.21 7.18 4.46
CA PRO A 133 31.78 6.84 4.36
C PRO A 133 31.32 5.83 5.41
N VAL A 134 32.15 4.87 5.81
CA VAL A 134 31.87 3.89 6.86
C VAL A 134 31.66 4.53 8.23
N GLN A 135 32.29 5.69 8.49
CA GLN A 135 32.12 6.45 9.72
C GLN A 135 30.87 7.33 9.73
N LEU A 136 30.25 7.53 8.56
CA LEU A 136 29.11 8.43 8.36
C LEU A 136 27.76 7.71 8.33
N GLY A 137 27.77 6.40 8.04
CA GLY A 137 26.58 5.56 8.09
C GLY A 137 26.36 4.98 9.49
N GLU A 138 25.15 4.49 9.75
CA GLU A 138 25.00 3.51 10.81
C GLU A 138 25.81 2.27 10.42
N PRO A 139 26.69 1.76 11.30
CA PRO A 139 27.43 0.56 11.00
C PRO A 139 26.41 -0.58 10.82
N MET A 140 26.07 -0.87 9.59
CA MET A 140 25.40 -2.12 9.27
C MET A 140 26.42 -3.22 9.54
N GLN A 141 26.30 -3.87 10.68
CA GLN A 141 26.92 -5.17 10.82
C GLN A 141 26.38 -6.02 9.68
N ALA A 142 27.28 -6.56 8.86
CA ALA A 142 26.91 -7.62 7.94
C ALA A 142 26.22 -8.68 8.79
N ARG A 143 24.87 -8.67 8.79
CA ARG A 143 24.14 -9.79 9.33
C ARG A 143 24.53 -10.95 8.44
N THR A 144 25.38 -11.81 8.95
CA THR A 144 25.51 -13.16 8.43
C THR A 144 24.11 -13.69 8.47
N VAL A 145 23.47 -13.77 7.29
CA VAL A 145 22.12 -14.31 7.19
C VAL A 145 22.26 -15.75 7.60
N GLN A 146 22.00 -16.03 8.90
CA GLN A 146 22.01 -17.38 9.40
C GLN A 146 20.95 -18.16 8.63
N HIS A 147 21.25 -19.40 8.32
CA HIS A 147 20.39 -20.30 7.52
C HIS A 147 18.97 -20.35 8.10
N ASP A 148 18.83 -20.21 9.42
CA ASP A 148 17.57 -20.22 10.16
C ASP A 148 16.67 -19.02 9.84
N ALA A 149 17.21 -17.82 9.67
CA ALA A 149 16.43 -16.62 9.31
C ALA A 149 15.78 -16.74 7.92
N ARG A 150 16.37 -17.49 7.00
CA ARG A 150 15.76 -17.78 5.69
C ARG A 150 14.62 -18.77 5.80
N GLN A 151 14.73 -19.77 6.66
CA GLN A 151 13.66 -20.74 6.90
C GLN A 151 12.48 -20.05 7.58
N ASP A 152 12.72 -19.22 8.56
CA ASP A 152 11.69 -18.47 9.28
C ASP A 152 10.91 -17.54 8.35
N PHE A 153 11.60 -16.78 7.50
CA PHE A 153 10.95 -15.91 6.53
C PHE A 153 10.16 -16.70 5.49
N ALA A 154 10.72 -17.75 4.93
CA ALA A 154 10.03 -18.60 3.95
C ALA A 154 8.80 -19.29 4.56
N SER A 155 8.90 -19.74 5.80
CA SER A 155 7.80 -20.31 6.56
C SER A 155 6.70 -19.28 6.79
N LEU A 156 7.05 -18.08 7.26
CA LEU A 156 6.12 -16.95 7.46
C LEU A 156 5.34 -16.64 6.17
N VAL A 157 6.03 -16.50 5.05
CA VAL A 157 5.40 -16.17 3.76
C VAL A 157 4.51 -17.31 3.26
N ARG A 158 4.96 -18.58 3.41
CA ARG A 158 4.19 -19.76 2.95
C ARG A 158 2.99 -20.05 3.83
N SER A 159 3.05 -19.82 5.14
CA SER A 159 1.95 -20.07 6.07
C SER A 159 0.89 -18.98 6.07
N ARG A 160 1.25 -17.73 5.76
CA ARG A 160 0.31 -16.61 5.74
C ARG A 160 -0.84 -16.85 4.74
N ARG A 161 -2.06 -16.70 5.21
CA ARG A 161 -3.30 -16.78 4.41
C ARG A 161 -4.22 -15.60 4.72
N SER A 162 -5.12 -15.29 3.79
CA SER A 162 -6.25 -14.39 4.06
C SER A 162 -7.27 -15.14 4.89
N VAL A 163 -7.42 -14.76 6.15
CA VAL A 163 -8.31 -15.39 7.12
C VAL A 163 -9.64 -14.65 7.16
N ARG A 164 -10.73 -15.39 7.20
CA ARG A 164 -12.11 -14.88 7.30
C ARG A 164 -12.89 -15.51 8.46
N GLN A 165 -12.18 -16.13 9.39
CA GLN A 165 -12.76 -16.74 10.60
C GLN A 165 -12.01 -16.14 11.79
N PHE A 166 -12.73 -15.37 12.58
CA PHE A 166 -12.21 -14.71 13.77
C PHE A 166 -13.04 -15.13 14.98
N THR A 167 -12.42 -15.14 16.17
CA THR A 167 -13.14 -15.46 17.43
C THR A 167 -14.11 -14.35 17.84
N GLY A 168 -13.82 -13.12 17.52
CA GLY A 168 -14.52 -11.93 18.01
C GLY A 168 -13.89 -11.35 19.27
N ASP A 169 -12.85 -12.00 19.82
CA ASP A 169 -12.15 -11.52 21.00
C ASP A 169 -11.40 -10.22 20.71
N PRO A 170 -11.16 -9.39 21.75
CA PRO A 170 -10.27 -8.24 21.68
C PRO A 170 -8.86 -8.66 21.23
N LEU A 171 -8.18 -7.82 20.48
CA LEU A 171 -6.80 -8.06 20.11
C LEU A 171 -5.89 -8.00 21.33
N PRO A 172 -4.81 -8.81 21.39
CA PRO A 172 -3.81 -8.73 22.44
C PRO A 172 -3.19 -7.32 22.54
N ALA A 173 -2.94 -6.87 23.76
CA ALA A 173 -2.36 -5.54 23.97
C ALA A 173 -1.00 -5.37 23.29
N GLY A 174 -0.78 -4.23 22.64
CA GLY A 174 0.48 -3.88 22.00
C GLY A 174 0.75 -4.60 20.67
N CYS A 175 -0.11 -5.53 20.22
CA CYS A 175 0.13 -6.29 18.97
C CYS A 175 0.06 -5.40 17.73
N LEU A 176 -0.82 -4.40 17.73
CA LEU A 176 -0.95 -3.47 16.59
C LEU A 176 0.25 -2.53 16.52
N GLU A 177 0.73 -2.06 17.64
CA GLU A 177 1.91 -1.20 17.76
C GLU A 177 3.15 -1.94 17.24
N ARG A 178 3.42 -3.16 17.72
CA ARG A 178 4.54 -3.98 17.25
C ARG A 178 4.45 -4.29 15.76
N ALA A 179 3.25 -4.62 15.27
CA ALA A 179 3.04 -4.85 13.84
C ALA A 179 3.25 -3.57 13.01
N ALA A 180 2.84 -2.42 13.52
CA ALA A 180 3.05 -1.12 12.87
C ALA A 180 4.54 -0.72 12.85
N GLU A 181 5.29 -0.98 13.93
CA GLU A 181 6.74 -0.76 13.99
C GLU A 181 7.47 -1.56 12.91
N LEU A 182 7.10 -2.83 12.73
CA LEU A 182 7.66 -3.65 11.64
C LEU A 182 7.23 -3.13 10.27
N ALA A 183 5.97 -2.74 10.10
CA ALA A 183 5.48 -2.17 8.85
C ALA A 183 6.19 -0.85 8.48
N ALA A 184 6.56 -0.04 9.47
CA ALA A 184 7.30 1.20 9.28
C ALA A 184 8.72 0.98 8.72
N GLN A 185 9.27 -0.25 8.78
CA GLN A 185 10.54 -0.60 8.15
C GLN A 185 10.42 -0.80 6.63
N SER A 186 9.21 -0.73 6.06
CA SER A 186 9.02 -0.83 4.62
C SER A 186 9.74 0.30 3.89
N PRO A 187 10.43 -0.01 2.78
CA PRO A 187 11.01 1.05 1.97
C PRO A 187 9.93 1.94 1.36
N SER A 188 10.25 3.20 1.21
CA SER A 188 9.41 4.17 0.47
C SER A 188 10.28 4.97 -0.50
N VAL A 189 9.67 5.56 -1.52
CA VAL A 189 10.43 6.36 -2.47
C VAL A 189 11.18 7.49 -1.76
N CYS A 190 12.50 7.52 -1.92
CA CYS A 190 13.39 8.47 -1.25
C CYS A 190 13.20 8.54 0.28
N ASN A 191 12.79 7.45 0.90
CA ASN A 191 12.53 7.32 2.34
C ASN A 191 11.58 8.39 2.90
N ARG A 192 10.56 8.79 2.13
CA ARG A 192 9.62 9.85 2.52
C ARG A 192 8.49 9.38 3.43
N SER A 193 8.30 8.07 3.58
CA SER A 193 7.45 7.42 4.58
C SER A 193 6.04 8.01 4.68
N GLY A 194 5.35 8.12 3.53
CA GLY A 194 4.02 8.69 3.43
C GLY A 194 2.89 7.80 3.95
N ALA A 195 3.14 6.51 4.18
CA ALA A 195 2.11 5.57 4.65
C ALA A 195 1.62 5.90 6.08
N ARG A 196 0.32 5.68 6.31
CA ARG A 196 -0.34 5.85 7.60
C ARG A 196 -1.23 4.63 7.88
N LEU A 197 -1.32 4.26 9.14
CA LEU A 197 -2.18 3.19 9.64
C LEU A 197 -3.23 3.78 10.57
N TRP A 198 -4.48 3.74 10.18
CA TRP A 198 -5.64 4.13 10.96
C TRP A 198 -6.34 2.88 11.45
N VAL A 199 -6.71 2.80 12.72
CA VAL A 199 -7.28 1.58 13.28
C VAL A 199 -8.59 1.87 14.01
N ALA A 200 -9.65 1.20 13.59
CA ALA A 200 -10.95 1.17 14.25
C ALA A 200 -11.03 -0.08 15.14
N THR A 201 -11.04 0.10 16.47
CA THR A 201 -11.12 -0.98 17.45
C THR A 201 -12.49 -1.08 18.12
N THR A 202 -13.21 0.05 18.23
CA THR A 202 -14.56 0.03 18.81
C THR A 202 -15.58 -0.53 17.82
N PRO A 203 -16.63 -1.22 18.29
CA PRO A 203 -17.67 -1.78 17.43
C PRO A 203 -18.29 -0.73 16.48
N ASP A 204 -18.58 0.47 16.99
CA ASP A 204 -19.17 1.55 16.20
C ASP A 204 -18.22 2.00 15.07
N MET A 205 -16.95 2.24 15.36
CA MET A 205 -15.99 2.67 14.34
C MET A 205 -15.68 1.56 13.32
N ARG A 206 -15.65 0.29 13.74
CA ARG A 206 -15.54 -0.84 12.81
C ARG A 206 -16.72 -0.90 11.86
N ALA A 207 -17.93 -0.77 12.38
CA ALA A 207 -19.15 -0.75 11.56
C ALA A 207 -19.15 0.43 10.57
N ARG A 208 -18.76 1.63 11.01
CA ARG A 208 -18.62 2.81 10.13
C ARG A 208 -17.60 2.59 9.02
N ALA A 209 -16.45 2.00 9.34
CA ALA A 209 -15.41 1.68 8.34
C ALA A 209 -15.90 0.64 7.33
N LEU A 210 -16.62 -0.38 7.78
CA LEU A 210 -17.11 -1.46 6.92
C LEU A 210 -18.31 -1.06 6.06
N GLN A 211 -19.12 -0.08 6.48
CA GLN A 211 -20.31 0.37 5.75
C GLN A 211 -20.05 0.70 4.27
N TRP A 212 -18.83 1.07 3.92
CA TRP A 212 -18.42 1.55 2.60
C TRP A 212 -17.64 0.50 1.79
N GLN A 213 -17.46 -0.70 2.36
CA GLN A 213 -16.61 -1.74 1.76
C GLN A 213 -17.44 -2.99 1.47
N ASP A 214 -17.47 -3.44 0.21
CA ASP A 214 -18.36 -4.53 -0.22
C ASP A 214 -17.82 -5.94 0.09
N GLY A 215 -16.52 -6.10 0.26
CA GLY A 215 -15.88 -7.42 0.39
C GLY A 215 -15.81 -7.99 1.82
N HIS A 216 -16.41 -7.33 2.80
CA HIS A 216 -16.31 -7.68 4.22
C HIS A 216 -17.42 -8.62 4.73
N GLN A 217 -18.49 -8.76 3.96
CA GLN A 217 -19.72 -9.39 4.41
C GLN A 217 -19.51 -10.85 4.85
N GLY A 218 -20.16 -11.21 5.95
CA GLY A 218 -20.18 -12.56 6.49
C GLY A 218 -18.98 -12.96 7.35
N PHE A 219 -18.00 -12.06 7.60
CA PHE A 219 -16.85 -12.38 8.45
C PHE A 219 -16.25 -11.21 9.23
N ALA A 220 -16.29 -9.97 8.71
CA ALA A 220 -15.54 -8.89 9.32
C ALA A 220 -16.21 -8.29 10.57
N ASP A 221 -17.46 -8.59 10.83
CA ASP A 221 -18.19 -8.21 12.07
C ASP A 221 -17.51 -8.82 13.31
N ARG A 222 -16.85 -9.99 13.15
CA ARG A 222 -16.07 -10.68 14.20
C ARG A 222 -14.60 -10.29 14.22
N ALA A 223 -14.17 -9.36 13.39
CA ALA A 223 -12.82 -8.83 13.46
C ALA A 223 -12.63 -8.02 14.75
N GLY A 224 -11.47 -8.15 15.38
CA GLY A 224 -11.10 -7.35 16.56
C GLY A 224 -10.77 -5.90 16.20
N ALA A 225 -10.29 -5.66 14.96
CA ALA A 225 -10.03 -4.33 14.42
C ALA A 225 -10.23 -4.28 12.90
N ILE A 226 -10.55 -3.08 12.42
CA ILE A 226 -10.47 -2.73 10.99
C ILE A 226 -9.37 -1.69 10.84
N ALA A 227 -8.31 -2.05 10.12
CA ALA A 227 -7.25 -1.13 9.78
C ALA A 227 -7.52 -0.50 8.40
N VAL A 228 -7.23 0.78 8.26
CA VAL A 228 -7.26 1.53 7.00
C VAL A 228 -5.84 1.99 6.71
N ILE A 229 -5.29 1.54 5.61
CA ILE A 229 -3.97 1.96 5.15
C ILE A 229 -4.15 3.09 4.16
N THR A 230 -3.56 4.23 4.49
CA THR A 230 -3.55 5.41 3.64
C THR A 230 -2.13 5.84 3.33
N VAL A 231 -1.99 6.67 2.31
CA VAL A 231 -0.73 7.36 2.02
C VAL A 231 -1.02 8.85 1.84
N ASP A 232 -0.23 9.66 2.51
CA ASP A 232 -0.22 11.11 2.32
C ASP A 232 0.43 11.46 0.98
N PRO A 233 -0.32 11.93 -0.04
CA PRO A 233 0.23 12.26 -1.34
C PRO A 233 1.09 13.52 -1.34
N SER A 234 1.06 14.33 -0.28
CA SER A 234 1.87 15.56 -0.19
C SER A 234 3.38 15.27 -0.12
N VAL A 235 3.77 14.03 0.19
CA VAL A 235 5.17 13.60 0.14
C VAL A 235 5.70 13.42 -1.29
N PHE A 236 4.83 13.44 -2.29
CA PHE A 236 5.21 13.34 -3.72
C PHE A 236 5.04 14.70 -4.40
N HIS A 237 5.93 15.05 -5.32
CA HIS A 237 5.95 16.38 -5.93
C HIS A 237 6.18 16.37 -7.45
N ALA A 238 6.51 15.23 -8.04
CA ALA A 238 6.70 15.10 -9.48
C ALA A 238 5.49 14.41 -10.13
N VAL A 239 5.09 14.84 -11.33
CA VAL A 239 3.97 14.23 -12.08
C VAL A 239 4.19 12.72 -12.28
N GLY A 240 5.43 12.28 -12.47
CA GLY A 240 5.78 10.87 -12.56
C GLY A 240 5.54 10.07 -11.27
N GLU A 241 5.38 10.74 -10.13
CA GLU A 241 5.14 10.12 -8.82
C GLU A 241 3.63 9.99 -8.49
N ARG A 242 2.72 10.38 -9.40
CA ARG A 242 1.27 10.39 -9.13
C ARG A 242 0.68 9.03 -8.70
N HIS A 243 1.37 7.93 -9.00
CA HIS A 243 0.97 6.59 -8.61
C HIS A 243 1.79 6.02 -7.45
N GLN A 244 2.75 6.78 -6.92
CA GLN A 244 3.67 6.30 -5.89
C GLN A 244 2.98 5.97 -4.57
N ALA A 245 1.86 6.63 -4.28
CA ALA A 245 1.05 6.34 -3.09
C ALA A 245 0.62 4.86 -3.04
N TRP A 246 0.22 4.28 -4.18
CA TRP A 246 -0.19 2.86 -4.25
C TRP A 246 0.98 1.90 -4.14
N ILE A 247 2.16 2.28 -4.65
CA ILE A 247 3.38 1.48 -4.54
C ILE A 247 3.85 1.45 -3.08
N ASP A 248 4.12 2.61 -2.48
CA ASP A 248 4.61 2.72 -1.11
C ASP A 248 3.60 2.15 -0.11
N GLY A 249 2.31 2.45 -0.31
CA GLY A 249 1.23 1.91 0.52
C GLY A 249 1.07 0.40 0.39
N GLY A 250 1.28 -0.17 -0.80
CA GLY A 250 1.28 -1.61 -1.02
C GLY A 250 2.45 -2.31 -0.33
N LEU A 251 3.66 -1.72 -0.37
CA LEU A 251 4.84 -2.22 0.36
C LEU A 251 4.57 -2.23 1.87
N PHE A 252 4.09 -1.11 2.41
CA PHE A 252 3.71 -0.99 3.82
C PHE A 252 2.63 -2.00 4.21
N ALA A 253 1.57 -2.11 3.41
CA ALA A 253 0.46 -3.03 3.65
C ALA A 253 0.93 -4.49 3.71
N MET A 254 1.81 -4.91 2.79
CA MET A 254 2.29 -6.30 2.78
C MET A 254 3.20 -6.59 3.97
N THR A 255 4.06 -5.64 4.38
CA THR A 255 4.85 -5.79 5.60
C THR A 255 3.96 -5.87 6.83
N LEU A 256 2.91 -5.04 6.94
CA LEU A 256 1.92 -5.10 8.02
C LEU A 256 1.21 -6.46 8.06
N VAL A 257 0.82 -7.00 6.92
CA VAL A 257 0.18 -8.32 6.82
C VAL A 257 1.11 -9.43 7.33
N HIS A 258 2.41 -9.36 7.02
CA HIS A 258 3.39 -10.32 7.56
C HIS A 258 3.61 -10.12 9.05
N ALA A 259 3.67 -8.88 9.52
CA ALA A 259 3.84 -8.55 10.93
C ALA A 259 2.65 -9.04 11.77
N LEU A 260 1.41 -8.81 11.31
CA LEU A 260 0.20 -9.34 11.98
C LEU A 260 0.20 -10.86 12.05
N HIS A 261 0.64 -11.54 10.97
CA HIS A 261 0.78 -13.00 10.98
C HIS A 261 1.88 -13.47 11.94
N HIS A 262 2.99 -12.73 12.04
CA HIS A 262 4.04 -12.97 13.03
C HIS A 262 3.54 -12.82 14.47
N GLU A 263 2.65 -11.87 14.73
CA GLU A 263 1.98 -11.67 16.03
C GLU A 263 0.89 -12.73 16.32
N GLY A 264 0.73 -13.75 15.48
CA GLY A 264 -0.28 -14.80 15.64
C GLY A 264 -1.71 -14.37 15.29
N LEU A 265 -1.88 -13.23 14.62
CA LEU A 265 -3.18 -12.71 14.23
C LEU A 265 -3.57 -13.14 12.82
N GLY A 266 -4.87 -13.32 12.62
CA GLY A 266 -5.46 -13.47 11.29
C GLY A 266 -5.76 -12.10 10.68
N CYS A 267 -5.54 -11.98 9.36
CA CYS A 267 -6.00 -10.81 8.63
C CYS A 267 -6.51 -11.14 7.22
N CYS A 268 -7.36 -10.25 6.71
CA CYS A 268 -7.85 -10.29 5.33
C CYS A 268 -7.78 -8.91 4.71
N CYS A 269 -7.07 -8.81 3.58
CA CYS A 269 -7.06 -7.58 2.79
C CYS A 269 -8.44 -7.36 2.15
N LEU A 270 -8.95 -6.16 2.28
CA LEU A 270 -10.18 -5.67 1.68
C LEU A 270 -9.79 -4.55 0.71
N ASN A 271 -9.99 -4.78 -0.57
CA ASN A 271 -9.59 -3.81 -1.60
C ASN A 271 -10.43 -2.53 -1.51
N TRP A 272 -9.89 -1.43 -2.01
CA TRP A 272 -10.56 -0.14 -2.04
C TRP A 272 -10.80 0.32 -3.49
N SER A 273 -11.63 -0.44 -4.22
CA SER A 273 -12.01 -0.15 -5.61
C SER A 273 -13.34 0.58 -5.68
N VAL A 274 -13.38 1.78 -5.15
CA VAL A 274 -14.60 2.59 -5.04
C VAL A 274 -14.56 3.82 -5.95
N THR A 275 -15.72 4.44 -6.17
CA THR A 275 -15.78 5.72 -6.88
C THR A 275 -15.25 6.87 -6.01
N PRO A 276 -14.79 7.99 -6.59
CA PRO A 276 -14.34 9.14 -5.82
C PRO A 276 -15.39 9.72 -4.88
N GLN A 277 -16.69 9.55 -5.18
CA GLN A 277 -17.79 9.98 -4.32
C GLN A 277 -17.85 9.14 -3.04
N VAL A 278 -17.75 7.83 -3.18
CA VAL A 278 -17.72 6.87 -2.07
C VAL A 278 -16.48 7.10 -1.21
N ASP A 279 -15.30 7.27 -1.82
CA ASP A 279 -14.05 7.55 -1.11
C ASP A 279 -14.15 8.81 -0.23
N ARG A 280 -14.69 9.90 -0.78
CA ARG A 280 -14.93 11.12 0.00
C ARG A 280 -15.93 10.95 1.15
N ALA A 281 -17.00 10.20 0.91
CA ALA A 281 -18.01 9.92 1.94
C ALA A 281 -17.43 9.08 3.07
N PHE A 282 -16.69 8.03 2.72
CA PHE A 282 -15.96 7.18 3.67
C PHE A 282 -15.00 8.00 4.55
N LYS A 283 -14.11 8.78 3.94
CA LYS A 283 -13.14 9.61 4.67
C LYS A 283 -13.83 10.52 5.69
N ARG A 284 -14.92 11.19 5.28
CA ARG A 284 -15.72 12.03 6.18
C ARG A 284 -16.34 11.23 7.32
N SER A 285 -16.85 10.03 7.03
CA SER A 285 -17.58 9.21 8.03
C SER A 285 -16.68 8.69 9.16
N ILE A 286 -15.39 8.51 8.90
CA ILE A 286 -14.42 7.99 9.87
C ILE A 286 -13.33 9.01 10.25
N GLY A 287 -13.45 10.25 9.79
CA GLY A 287 -12.53 11.34 10.17
C GLY A 287 -11.15 11.30 9.53
N LEU A 288 -11.00 10.69 8.34
CA LEU A 288 -9.73 10.69 7.61
C LEU A 288 -9.48 12.03 6.91
N PRO A 289 -8.22 12.44 6.78
CA PRO A 289 -7.85 13.58 5.96
C PRO A 289 -8.35 13.42 4.52
N PRO A 290 -8.98 14.43 3.93
CA PRO A 290 -9.63 14.30 2.62
C PRO A 290 -8.67 14.05 1.46
N PHE A 291 -7.39 14.44 1.61
CA PHE A 291 -6.35 14.33 0.59
C PHE A 291 -5.57 13.01 0.65
N GLU A 292 -5.60 12.27 1.77
CA GLU A 292 -4.92 10.98 1.86
C GLU A 292 -5.51 9.97 0.87
N SER A 293 -4.66 9.20 0.23
CA SER A 293 -5.06 8.10 -0.66
C SER A 293 -5.30 6.85 0.15
N VAL A 294 -6.53 6.33 0.15
CA VAL A 294 -6.84 5.04 0.79
C VAL A 294 -6.35 3.91 -0.11
N VAL A 295 -5.41 3.12 0.38
CA VAL A 295 -4.81 2.01 -0.37
C VAL A 295 -5.65 0.75 -0.24
N MET A 296 -5.95 0.34 0.98
CA MET A 296 -6.81 -0.79 1.29
C MET A 296 -7.24 -0.77 2.76
N LEU A 297 -8.20 -1.61 3.09
CA LEU A 297 -8.54 -1.92 4.47
C LEU A 297 -8.05 -3.34 4.81
N LEU A 298 -7.86 -3.61 6.10
CA LEU A 298 -7.60 -4.96 6.64
C LEU A 298 -8.62 -5.26 7.73
N ALA A 299 -9.29 -6.40 7.62
CA ALA A 299 -9.96 -7.00 8.77
C ALA A 299 -8.93 -7.82 9.55
N ILE A 300 -8.78 -7.55 10.85
CA ILE A 300 -7.77 -8.15 11.74
C ILE A 300 -8.49 -8.78 12.93
N GLY A 301 -8.09 -9.99 13.32
CA GLY A 301 -8.72 -10.65 14.47
C GLY A 301 -7.91 -11.80 15.04
N VAL A 302 -8.34 -12.24 16.20
CA VAL A 302 -7.81 -13.42 16.89
C VAL A 302 -8.26 -14.66 16.14
N LEU A 303 -7.35 -15.59 15.94
CA LEU A 303 -7.60 -16.85 15.25
C LEU A 303 -8.30 -17.84 16.18
N PRO A 304 -9.37 -18.55 15.72
CA PRO A 304 -9.86 -19.69 16.44
C PRO A 304 -8.85 -20.85 16.38
N ALA A 305 -8.96 -21.79 17.33
CA ALA A 305 -8.06 -22.95 17.39
C ALA A 305 -8.04 -23.78 16.10
N HIS A 306 -9.18 -23.82 15.41
CA HIS A 306 -9.35 -24.48 14.11
C HIS A 306 -10.07 -23.53 13.17
N TYR A 307 -9.53 -23.34 11.97
CA TYR A 307 -10.13 -22.50 10.95
C TYR A 307 -9.78 -23.01 9.55
N THR A 308 -10.57 -22.63 8.57
CA THR A 308 -10.34 -22.95 7.17
C THR A 308 -9.98 -21.69 6.38
N VAL A 309 -9.20 -21.87 5.33
CA VAL A 309 -8.81 -20.79 4.42
C VAL A 309 -9.09 -21.19 2.97
N ALA A 310 -9.28 -20.20 2.10
CA ALA A 310 -9.38 -20.44 0.68
C ALA A 310 -8.08 -21.08 0.15
N HIS A 311 -8.19 -22.05 -0.75
CA HIS A 311 -7.03 -22.71 -1.35
C HIS A 311 -6.10 -21.72 -2.07
N SER A 312 -6.67 -20.79 -2.82
CA SER A 312 -5.96 -19.68 -3.50
C SER A 312 -4.65 -20.14 -4.17
N PRO A 313 -4.71 -21.02 -5.20
CA PRO A 313 -3.53 -21.54 -5.87
C PRO A 313 -2.69 -20.40 -6.45
N ARG A 314 -1.39 -20.60 -6.50
CA ARG A 314 -0.45 -19.64 -7.07
C ARG A 314 -0.11 -20.06 -8.50
N ARG A 315 0.16 -19.07 -9.35
CA ARG A 315 0.65 -19.34 -10.71
C ARG A 315 1.98 -20.06 -10.66
N PRO A 316 2.25 -20.94 -11.64
CA PRO A 316 3.57 -21.57 -11.79
C PRO A 316 4.66 -20.50 -11.91
N ILE A 317 5.85 -20.79 -11.37
CA ILE A 317 6.97 -19.84 -11.41
C ILE A 317 7.36 -19.43 -12.83
N SER A 318 7.19 -20.33 -13.79
CA SER A 318 7.44 -20.09 -15.23
C SER A 318 6.53 -19.02 -15.84
N GLU A 319 5.36 -18.76 -15.23
CA GLU A 319 4.48 -17.66 -15.66
C GLU A 319 4.82 -16.33 -14.98
N VAL A 320 5.50 -16.38 -13.85
CA VAL A 320 5.85 -15.20 -13.02
C VAL A 320 7.24 -14.69 -13.37
N LEU A 321 8.21 -15.61 -13.44
CA LEU A 321 9.59 -15.27 -13.77
C LEU A 321 9.76 -15.18 -15.30
N ARG A 322 10.20 -14.01 -15.78
CA ARG A 322 10.52 -13.78 -17.19
C ARG A 322 11.96 -13.29 -17.30
N THR A 323 12.71 -13.87 -18.21
CA THR A 323 14.06 -13.39 -18.55
C THR A 323 13.96 -12.35 -19.66
N LEU A 324 14.65 -11.23 -19.49
CA LEU A 324 14.78 -10.25 -20.58
C LEU A 324 15.85 -10.76 -21.54
N GLU A 325 15.48 -10.95 -22.80
CA GLU A 325 16.39 -11.30 -23.88
C GLU A 325 16.60 -10.05 -24.74
N CYS A 326 17.84 -9.81 -25.16
CA CYS A 326 18.10 -8.77 -26.15
C CYS A 326 17.46 -9.22 -27.46
N TYR A 327 16.50 -8.45 -27.96
CA TYR A 327 16.07 -8.59 -29.35
C TYR A 327 17.23 -8.11 -30.25
N PRO A 328 17.63 -8.91 -31.24
CA PRO A 328 18.69 -8.55 -32.17
C PRO A 328 18.33 -7.31 -33.01
#